data_612e53537b7eb2fd1a6b601dd108d008
#
_entry.id   612e53537b7eb2fd1a6b601dd108d008
#
_cell.length_a   1.000
_cell.length_b   1.000
_cell.length_c   1.000
_cell.angle_alpha   90.00
_cell.angle_beta   90.00
_cell.angle_gamma   90.00
#
_symmetry.space_group_name_H-M   'P 1'
#
loop_
_entity.id
_entity.type
_entity.pdbx_description
1 polymer ?
#
loop_
_entity_poly.entity_id
_entity_poly.type
_entity_poly.pdbx_seq_one_letter_code
_entity_poly.pdbx_strand_id
1 'polypeptide(L)'
;MLTLLLSAYPAIRLTAQTVDQLALRFTSWTAVTGFERAVTDSLVALLPGGTRDRFGNVIVTLGRGSPRRLASCDIDEPGYVVGNITDDGYLRLRRVPGALLAPLQDQMLEGHRVTLFGEAGPVPAVVAVRSTHLARFRAAAAEAPFTVDDAFVDVGAASRVEAERLGLHVLTPVALTKRPLPYGDRLLAAPRAGERVGCAALAAAVLGQSKVRGTVVVAFAVQSLYASKGAHAVAALHGPFDATAVALLDARYHLTPVETVSLAAADSLRRALMTWMEGR
;
A
#
# COMPACT_ATOMS: atom_id res chain seq x y z
N MET A 1 -31.97 40.59 -30.64
CA MET A 1 -30.57 40.56 -30.13
C MET A 1 -30.55 39.71 -28.88
N LEU A 2 -30.04 38.50 -28.97
CA LEU A 2 -29.94 37.55 -27.86
C LEU A 2 -28.50 37.58 -27.38
N THR A 3 -28.26 38.16 -26.20
CA THR A 3 -26.92 38.28 -25.61
C THR A 3 -26.63 36.99 -24.87
N LEU A 4 -25.73 36.14 -25.38
CA LEU A 4 -25.19 34.96 -24.65
C LEU A 4 -24.25 35.48 -23.57
N LEU A 5 -24.63 35.29 -22.30
CA LEU A 5 -23.75 35.40 -21.15
C LEU A 5 -22.93 34.11 -21.04
N LEU A 6 -21.68 34.15 -21.48
CA LEU A 6 -20.68 33.10 -21.19
C LEU A 6 -20.33 33.22 -19.72
N SER A 7 -20.86 32.31 -18.92
CA SER A 7 -20.45 32.07 -17.54
C SER A 7 -19.05 31.42 -17.55
N ALA A 8 -18.03 32.23 -17.18
CA ALA A 8 -16.68 31.71 -16.95
C ALA A 8 -16.66 30.91 -15.62
N TYR A 9 -16.68 29.58 -15.70
CA TYR A 9 -16.38 28.75 -14.57
C TYR A 9 -14.91 28.98 -14.15
N PRO A 10 -14.63 29.30 -12.89
CA PRO A 10 -13.25 29.40 -12.44
C PRO A 10 -12.59 28.04 -12.61
N ALA A 11 -11.49 27.99 -13.36
CA ALA A 11 -10.65 26.81 -13.45
C ALA A 11 -10.20 26.47 -12.03
N ILE A 12 -10.66 25.35 -11.49
CA ILE A 12 -10.18 24.78 -10.22
C ILE A 12 -8.70 24.50 -10.45
N ARG A 13 -7.83 25.39 -9.95
CA ARG A 13 -6.40 25.10 -9.86
C ARG A 13 -6.30 23.94 -8.88
N LEU A 14 -6.04 22.73 -9.39
CA LEU A 14 -5.56 21.64 -8.56
C LEU A 14 -4.26 22.14 -7.90
N THR A 15 -4.35 22.54 -6.64
CA THR A 15 -3.15 22.84 -5.83
C THR A 15 -2.30 21.57 -5.81
N ALA A 16 -1.04 21.69 -6.21
CA ALA A 16 -0.12 20.56 -6.21
C ALA A 16 -0.12 19.92 -4.82
N GLN A 17 -0.49 18.64 -4.74
CA GLN A 17 -0.50 17.93 -3.46
C GLN A 17 0.92 17.89 -2.89
N THR A 18 1.06 18.24 -1.62
CA THR A 18 2.35 18.18 -0.93
C THR A 18 2.79 16.73 -0.72
N VAL A 19 4.08 16.50 -0.51
CA VAL A 19 4.60 15.17 -0.16
C VAL A 19 3.91 14.64 1.09
N ASP A 20 3.65 15.48 2.08
CA ASP A 20 3.00 15.12 3.34
C ASP A 20 1.55 14.61 3.09
N GLN A 21 0.79 15.29 2.23
CA GLN A 21 -0.56 14.87 1.85
C GLN A 21 -0.55 13.54 1.10
N LEU A 22 0.39 13.37 0.16
CA LEU A 22 0.56 12.11 -0.55
C LEU A 22 1.03 10.99 0.37
N ALA A 23 1.95 11.26 1.31
CA ALA A 23 2.40 10.30 2.30
C ALA A 23 1.24 9.74 3.14
N LEU A 24 0.37 10.62 3.67
CA LEU A 24 -0.84 10.21 4.38
C LEU A 24 -1.78 9.38 3.51
N ARG A 25 -1.97 9.79 2.26
CA ARG A 25 -2.83 9.07 1.30
C ARG A 25 -2.27 7.68 0.98
N PHE A 26 -0.98 7.57 0.64
CA PHE A 26 -0.35 6.30 0.27
C PHE A 26 -0.27 5.33 1.45
N THR A 27 -0.04 5.82 2.67
CA THR A 27 -0.02 4.99 3.87
C THR A 27 -1.41 4.56 4.34
N SER A 28 -2.49 5.24 3.91
CA SER A 28 -3.86 4.81 4.15
C SER A 28 -4.36 3.74 3.18
N TRP A 29 -3.74 3.60 1.99
CA TRP A 29 -4.12 2.59 1.02
C TRP A 29 -3.70 1.19 1.45
N THR A 30 -4.54 0.21 1.18
CA THR A 30 -4.25 -1.21 1.40
C THR A 30 -4.07 -1.90 0.06
N ALA A 31 -2.93 -2.57 -0.12
CA ALA A 31 -2.58 -3.32 -1.32
C ALA A 31 -1.93 -4.65 -0.93
N VAL A 32 -2.73 -5.58 -0.44
CA VAL A 32 -2.24 -6.95 -0.17
C VAL A 32 -1.67 -7.52 -1.46
N THR A 33 -0.48 -8.11 -1.38
CA THR A 33 0.22 -8.70 -2.53
C THR A 33 -0.69 -9.64 -3.33
N GLY A 34 -0.84 -9.37 -4.63
CA GLY A 34 -1.77 -10.09 -5.52
C GLY A 34 -3.19 -9.48 -5.58
N PHE A 35 -3.50 -8.48 -4.75
CA PHE A 35 -4.81 -7.81 -4.68
C PHE A 35 -4.68 -6.28 -4.76
N GLU A 36 -3.69 -5.77 -5.50
CA GLU A 36 -3.35 -4.34 -5.56
C GLU A 36 -4.26 -3.51 -6.47
N ARG A 37 -5.26 -4.12 -7.11
CA ARG A 37 -6.10 -3.50 -8.15
C ARG A 37 -6.65 -2.13 -7.75
N ALA A 38 -7.27 -2.00 -6.59
CA ALA A 38 -7.89 -0.76 -6.13
C ALA A 38 -6.86 0.39 -5.95
N VAL A 39 -5.66 0.04 -5.48
CA VAL A 39 -4.56 1.02 -5.32
C VAL A 39 -4.00 1.42 -6.68
N THR A 40 -3.81 0.48 -7.60
CA THR A 40 -3.32 0.80 -8.95
C THR A 40 -4.34 1.61 -9.75
N ASP A 41 -5.66 1.39 -9.58
CA ASP A 41 -6.70 2.25 -10.14
C ASP A 41 -6.60 3.69 -9.57
N SER A 42 -6.37 3.83 -8.27
CA SER A 42 -6.17 5.12 -7.61
C SER A 42 -4.90 5.85 -8.10
N LEU A 43 -3.83 5.10 -8.37
CA LEU A 43 -2.58 5.65 -8.93
C LEU A 43 -2.75 6.12 -10.37
N VAL A 44 -3.43 5.34 -11.21
CA VAL A 44 -3.74 5.75 -12.60
C VAL A 44 -4.57 7.04 -12.60
N ALA A 45 -5.56 7.16 -11.71
CA ALA A 45 -6.36 8.38 -11.58
C ALA A 45 -5.57 9.58 -11.03
N LEU A 46 -4.55 9.32 -10.20
CA LEU A 46 -3.70 10.37 -9.60
C LEU A 46 -2.66 10.92 -10.57
N LEU A 47 -2.06 10.07 -11.41
CA LEU A 47 -0.86 10.38 -12.18
C LEU A 47 -1.19 10.66 -13.64
N PRO A 48 -0.96 11.88 -14.15
CA PRO A 48 -1.16 12.21 -15.56
C PRO A 48 -0.36 11.28 -16.48
N GLY A 49 -1.05 10.68 -17.46
CA GLY A 49 -0.45 9.70 -18.37
C GLY A 49 -0.11 8.35 -17.76
N GLY A 50 -0.57 8.11 -16.52
CA GLY A 50 -0.43 6.81 -15.86
C GLY A 50 -1.24 5.73 -16.55
N THR A 51 -0.62 4.59 -16.83
CA THR A 51 -1.26 3.41 -17.43
C THR A 51 -0.90 2.16 -16.65
N ARG A 52 -1.76 1.15 -16.71
CA ARG A 52 -1.46 -0.14 -16.10
C ARG A 52 -0.91 -1.08 -17.16
N ASP A 53 0.23 -1.72 -16.86
CA ASP A 53 0.74 -2.80 -17.70
C ASP A 53 -0.04 -4.13 -17.46
N ARG A 54 0.30 -5.16 -18.25
CA ARG A 54 -0.37 -6.48 -18.15
C ARG A 54 -0.14 -7.22 -16.82
N PHE A 55 0.87 -6.81 -16.02
CA PHE A 55 1.16 -7.37 -14.69
C PHE A 55 0.48 -6.59 -13.56
N GLY A 56 -0.10 -5.43 -13.88
CA GLY A 56 -0.75 -4.57 -12.90
C GLY A 56 0.10 -3.41 -12.41
N ASN A 57 1.38 -3.29 -12.82
CA ASN A 57 2.22 -2.13 -12.47
C ASN A 57 1.63 -0.86 -13.06
N VAL A 58 1.75 0.26 -12.35
CA VAL A 58 1.40 1.57 -12.90
C VAL A 58 2.64 2.23 -13.47
N ILE A 59 2.59 2.58 -14.75
CA ILE A 59 3.70 3.13 -15.51
C ILE A 59 3.37 4.55 -15.96
N VAL A 60 4.31 5.46 -15.74
CA VAL A 60 4.31 6.83 -16.31
C VAL A 60 5.59 7.00 -17.12
N THR A 61 5.50 7.46 -18.36
CA THR A 61 6.69 7.77 -19.17
C THR A 61 6.82 9.28 -19.32
N LEU A 62 7.96 9.81 -18.90
CA LEU A 62 8.29 11.23 -18.96
C LEU A 62 9.42 11.46 -19.95
N GLY A 63 9.34 12.53 -20.75
CA GLY A 63 10.35 12.91 -21.73
C GLY A 63 10.43 11.95 -22.91
N ARG A 64 11.54 12.02 -23.67
CA ARG A 64 11.82 11.16 -24.84
C ARG A 64 13.31 11.14 -25.18
N GLY A 65 13.75 10.08 -25.87
CA GLY A 65 15.15 9.91 -26.29
C GLY A 65 16.05 9.30 -25.21
N SER A 66 17.35 9.43 -25.40
CA SER A 66 18.36 8.85 -24.49
C SER A 66 18.94 9.92 -23.54
N PRO A 67 19.39 9.52 -22.34
CA PRO A 67 19.36 8.16 -21.78
C PRO A 67 17.96 7.72 -21.40
N ARG A 68 17.72 6.39 -21.35
CA ARG A 68 16.48 5.78 -20.86
C ARG A 68 16.67 5.26 -19.45
N ARG A 69 15.92 5.78 -18.49
CA ARG A 69 16.12 5.52 -17.06
C ARG A 69 14.84 5.05 -16.40
N LEU A 70 14.97 4.27 -15.32
CA LEU A 70 13.84 3.77 -14.53
C LEU A 70 13.89 4.36 -13.10
N ALA A 71 12.80 4.96 -12.66
CA ALA A 71 12.55 5.24 -11.25
C ALA A 71 11.39 4.36 -10.76
N SER A 72 11.55 3.60 -9.70
CA SER A 72 10.53 2.66 -9.24
C SER A 72 10.34 2.67 -7.74
N CYS A 73 9.18 2.16 -7.29
CA CYS A 73 8.90 1.82 -5.91
C CYS A 73 7.92 0.65 -5.85
N ASP A 74 7.88 -0.06 -4.72
CA ASP A 74 6.96 -1.16 -4.48
C ASP A 74 5.73 -0.70 -3.69
N ILE A 75 4.52 -1.03 -4.18
CA ILE A 75 3.27 -0.56 -3.57
C ILE A 75 2.52 -1.64 -2.78
N ASP A 76 2.90 -2.90 -2.90
CA ASP A 76 2.22 -3.98 -2.20
C ASP A 76 2.73 -4.18 -0.77
N GLU A 77 2.00 -4.99 -0.04
CA GLU A 77 2.28 -5.28 1.36
C GLU A 77 1.87 -6.71 1.72
N PRO A 78 2.46 -7.30 2.78
CA PRO A 78 1.99 -8.55 3.32
C PRO A 78 0.58 -8.37 3.90
N GLY A 79 -0.21 -9.43 3.80
CA GLY A 79 -1.55 -9.47 4.37
C GLY A 79 -2.03 -10.91 4.51
N TYR A 80 -3.33 -11.05 4.49
CA TYR A 80 -3.99 -12.34 4.65
C TYR A 80 -5.12 -12.46 3.65
N VAL A 81 -5.61 -13.69 3.49
CA VAL A 81 -6.88 -13.99 2.83
C VAL A 81 -7.74 -14.86 3.75
N VAL A 82 -9.04 -14.81 3.58
CA VAL A 82 -9.96 -15.75 4.20
C VAL A 82 -9.66 -17.15 3.68
N GLY A 83 -9.31 -18.07 4.58
CA GLY A 83 -9.05 -19.46 4.25
C GLY A 83 -10.28 -20.36 4.47
N ASN A 84 -11.15 -19.98 5.41
CA ASN A 84 -12.39 -20.67 5.70
C ASN A 84 -13.34 -19.73 6.47
N ILE A 85 -14.64 -19.96 6.36
CA ILE A 85 -15.69 -19.36 7.17
C ILE A 85 -16.31 -20.49 8.00
N THR A 86 -16.32 -20.33 9.32
CA THR A 86 -16.89 -21.33 10.25
C THR A 86 -18.42 -21.26 10.25
N ASP A 87 -19.10 -22.29 10.75
CA ASP A 87 -20.56 -22.32 10.74
C ASP A 87 -21.18 -21.28 11.68
N ASP A 88 -20.43 -20.86 12.72
CA ASP A 88 -20.78 -19.80 13.66
C ASP A 88 -20.31 -18.38 13.21
N GLY A 89 -19.88 -18.24 11.95
CA GLY A 89 -19.62 -16.94 11.30
C GLY A 89 -18.22 -16.37 11.46
N TYR A 90 -17.31 -17.03 12.19
CA TYR A 90 -15.92 -16.59 12.26
C TYR A 90 -15.15 -16.90 10.97
N LEU A 91 -14.13 -16.09 10.64
CA LEU A 91 -13.27 -16.31 9.50
C LEU A 91 -11.87 -16.74 9.96
N ARG A 92 -11.35 -17.77 9.30
CA ARG A 92 -9.98 -18.25 9.48
C ARG A 92 -9.11 -17.67 8.38
N LEU A 93 -7.87 -17.33 8.70
CA LEU A 93 -6.97 -16.65 7.78
C LEU A 93 -5.90 -17.55 7.20
N ARG A 94 -5.33 -17.13 6.05
CA ARG A 94 -4.09 -17.64 5.45
C ARG A 94 -3.21 -16.47 5.09
N ARG A 95 -1.87 -16.61 5.26
CA ARG A 95 -0.90 -15.55 4.92
C ARG A 95 -0.77 -15.31 3.42
N VAL A 96 -0.53 -14.08 3.05
CA VAL A 96 -0.18 -13.68 1.69
C VAL A 96 1.03 -12.69 1.77
N PRO A 97 2.18 -13.06 1.22
CA PRO A 97 2.56 -14.37 0.69
C PRO A 97 2.56 -15.46 1.78
N GLY A 98 2.56 -16.74 1.40
CA GLY A 98 2.52 -17.84 2.37
C GLY A 98 3.73 -17.90 3.30
N ALA A 99 4.91 -17.40 2.87
CA ALA A 99 6.09 -17.31 3.70
C ALA A 99 6.02 -16.17 4.74
N LEU A 100 6.57 -16.38 5.92
CA LEU A 100 6.75 -15.33 6.92
C LEU A 100 7.85 -14.36 6.46
N LEU A 101 7.57 -13.06 6.52
CA LEU A 101 8.56 -12.00 6.29
C LEU A 101 9.38 -11.71 7.55
N ALA A 102 8.79 -11.92 8.73
CA ALA A 102 9.42 -11.76 10.02
C ALA A 102 8.92 -12.85 10.97
N PRO A 103 9.76 -13.34 11.91
CA PRO A 103 9.42 -14.46 12.81
C PRO A 103 8.13 -14.23 13.62
N LEU A 104 7.83 -12.99 13.98
CA LEU A 104 6.70 -12.63 14.86
C LEU A 104 5.60 -11.86 14.11
N GLN A 105 5.54 -11.94 12.79
CA GLN A 105 4.60 -11.17 11.98
C GLN A 105 3.12 -11.37 12.41
N ASP A 106 2.73 -12.60 12.70
CA ASP A 106 1.33 -12.90 13.05
C ASP A 106 0.92 -12.37 14.42
N GLN A 107 1.88 -12.12 15.34
CA GLN A 107 1.57 -11.49 16.64
C GLN A 107 0.88 -10.13 16.47
N MET A 108 1.09 -9.48 15.34
CA MET A 108 0.44 -8.20 15.02
C MET A 108 -1.06 -8.34 14.73
N LEU A 109 -1.58 -9.56 14.63
CA LEU A 109 -3.02 -9.81 14.52
C LEU A 109 -3.72 -9.84 15.87
N GLU A 110 -3.02 -10.30 16.91
CA GLU A 110 -3.62 -10.58 18.21
C GLU A 110 -4.32 -9.33 18.80
N GLY A 111 -5.64 -9.39 18.95
CA GLY A 111 -6.44 -8.30 19.49
C GLY A 111 -6.54 -7.05 18.62
N HIS A 112 -6.09 -7.11 17.36
CA HIS A 112 -6.10 -5.98 16.45
C HIS A 112 -7.35 -5.91 15.59
N ARG A 113 -7.59 -4.72 15.05
CA ARG A 113 -8.63 -4.48 14.05
C ARG A 113 -8.08 -4.82 12.68
N VAL A 114 -8.91 -5.48 11.88
CA VAL A 114 -8.62 -5.82 10.49
C VAL A 114 -9.72 -5.29 9.58
N THR A 115 -9.40 -5.14 8.31
CA THR A 115 -10.36 -4.81 7.27
C THR A 115 -10.33 -5.92 6.24
N LEU A 116 -11.50 -6.47 5.91
CA LEU A 116 -11.69 -7.43 4.83
C LEU A 116 -12.19 -6.67 3.59
N PHE A 117 -11.67 -7.01 2.44
CA PHE A 117 -12.03 -6.34 1.18
C PHE A 117 -12.96 -7.25 0.37
N GLY A 118 -14.22 -7.33 0.83
CA GLY A 118 -15.28 -8.11 0.19
C GLY A 118 -15.79 -7.49 -1.11
N GLU A 119 -16.64 -8.22 -1.82
CA GLU A 119 -17.20 -7.79 -3.11
C GLU A 119 -18.05 -6.51 -3.01
N ALA A 120 -18.77 -6.33 -1.91
CA ALA A 120 -19.59 -5.15 -1.65
C ALA A 120 -18.79 -3.96 -1.09
N GLY A 121 -17.48 -4.13 -0.83
CA GLY A 121 -16.61 -3.12 -0.27
C GLY A 121 -15.90 -3.57 1.02
N PRO A 122 -15.19 -2.64 1.70
CA PRO A 122 -14.45 -2.96 2.92
C PRO A 122 -15.37 -3.24 4.10
N VAL A 123 -15.13 -4.37 4.78
CA VAL A 123 -15.84 -4.80 5.99
C VAL A 123 -14.88 -4.70 7.18
N PRO A 124 -15.20 -3.87 8.20
CA PRO A 124 -14.39 -3.80 9.42
C PRO A 124 -14.59 -5.04 10.27
N ALA A 125 -13.52 -5.49 10.94
CA ALA A 125 -13.54 -6.66 11.79
C ALA A 125 -12.51 -6.59 12.91
N VAL A 126 -12.58 -7.53 13.85
CA VAL A 126 -11.61 -7.70 14.93
C VAL A 126 -11.05 -9.11 14.94
N VAL A 127 -9.80 -9.24 15.30
CA VAL A 127 -9.22 -10.54 15.61
C VAL A 127 -9.56 -10.87 17.07
N ALA A 128 -10.36 -11.92 17.27
CA ALA A 128 -10.84 -12.33 18.57
C ALA A 128 -9.69 -12.80 19.47
N VAL A 129 -9.76 -12.41 20.73
CA VAL A 129 -8.81 -12.83 21.76
C VAL A 129 -9.56 -13.35 22.97
N ARG A 130 -8.93 -14.23 23.75
CA ARG A 130 -9.48 -14.71 25.02
C ARG A 130 -9.50 -13.58 26.03
N SER A 131 -10.56 -13.52 26.84
CA SER A 131 -10.60 -12.60 27.97
C SER A 131 -9.44 -12.84 28.93
N THR A 132 -8.79 -11.77 29.37
CA THR A 132 -7.67 -11.84 30.32
C THR A 132 -8.09 -12.46 31.66
N HIS A 133 -9.37 -12.35 32.05
CA HIS A 133 -9.91 -13.01 33.25
C HIS A 133 -9.97 -14.53 33.13
N LEU A 134 -10.14 -15.05 31.92
CA LEU A 134 -10.15 -16.48 31.64
C LEU A 134 -8.74 -17.04 31.35
N ALA A 135 -7.79 -16.16 31.07
CA ALA A 135 -6.40 -16.50 30.77
C ALA A 135 -5.47 -16.43 31.98
N ARG A 136 -5.94 -16.87 33.14
CA ARG A 136 -5.22 -16.77 34.45
C ARG A 136 -3.80 -17.38 34.43
N PHE A 137 -3.51 -18.22 33.49
CA PHE A 137 -2.23 -18.97 33.39
C PHE A 137 -1.42 -18.61 32.15
N ARG A 138 -1.77 -17.55 31.44
CA ARG A 138 -1.04 -17.10 30.25
C ARG A 138 0.41 -16.65 30.54
N ALA A 139 0.75 -16.47 31.79
CA ALA A 139 2.09 -16.08 32.24
C ALA A 139 3.08 -17.25 32.33
N ALA A 140 2.71 -18.48 31.95
CA ALA A 140 3.65 -19.58 31.90
C ALA A 140 4.65 -19.35 30.75
N ALA A 141 5.94 -19.46 31.06
CA ALA A 141 7.06 -19.23 30.14
C ALA A 141 7.11 -20.15 28.89
N ALA A 142 6.06 -20.91 28.63
CA ALA A 142 5.90 -21.85 27.53
C ALA A 142 4.80 -21.52 26.56
N GLU A 143 4.18 -20.32 26.58
CA GLU A 143 3.18 -19.95 25.56
C GLU A 143 3.88 -19.70 24.23
N ALA A 144 3.47 -20.45 23.22
CA ALA A 144 3.88 -20.21 21.84
C ALA A 144 3.41 -18.82 21.36
N PRO A 145 4.20 -18.15 20.53
CA PRO A 145 3.75 -16.90 19.87
C PRO A 145 2.42 -17.10 19.15
N PHE A 146 1.57 -16.07 19.16
CA PHE A 146 0.35 -16.07 18.38
C PHE A 146 0.64 -16.27 16.89
N THR A 147 -0.10 -17.16 16.23
CA THR A 147 0.05 -17.45 14.81
C THR A 147 -1.25 -17.22 14.05
N VAL A 148 -1.17 -17.21 12.72
CA VAL A 148 -2.37 -17.09 11.87
C VAL A 148 -3.38 -18.21 12.15
N ASP A 149 -2.93 -19.38 12.61
CA ASP A 149 -3.81 -20.51 12.95
C ASP A 149 -4.56 -20.28 14.27
N ASP A 150 -4.15 -19.34 15.10
CA ASP A 150 -4.86 -18.91 16.30
C ASP A 150 -5.90 -17.82 16.00
N ALA A 151 -5.84 -17.19 14.81
CA ALA A 151 -6.68 -16.07 14.45
C ALA A 151 -8.12 -16.52 14.09
N PHE A 152 -9.08 -16.00 14.85
CA PHE A 152 -10.50 -16.00 14.56
C PHE A 152 -10.94 -14.56 14.30
N VAL A 153 -11.37 -14.26 13.07
CA VAL A 153 -11.82 -12.92 12.72
C VAL A 153 -13.32 -12.83 12.87
N ASP A 154 -13.74 -11.91 13.72
CA ASP A 154 -15.14 -11.62 13.99
C ASP A 154 -15.60 -10.41 13.16
N VAL A 155 -16.61 -10.61 12.33
CA VAL A 155 -17.25 -9.59 11.46
C VAL A 155 -18.64 -9.23 11.98
N GLY A 156 -19.04 -9.73 13.16
CA GLY A 156 -20.37 -9.55 13.75
C GLY A 156 -21.44 -10.46 13.14
N ALA A 157 -21.06 -11.49 12.38
CA ALA A 157 -21.98 -12.48 11.85
C ALA A 157 -22.16 -13.65 12.84
N ALA A 158 -23.39 -14.15 12.97
CA ALA A 158 -23.73 -15.30 13.83
C ALA A 158 -23.77 -16.63 13.04
N SER A 159 -23.50 -16.58 11.75
CA SER A 159 -23.48 -17.77 10.87
C SER A 159 -22.65 -17.53 9.61
N ARG A 160 -22.20 -18.62 8.97
CA ARG A 160 -21.57 -18.60 7.65
C ARG A 160 -22.40 -17.79 6.64
N VAL A 161 -23.70 -18.03 6.57
CA VAL A 161 -24.60 -17.36 5.61
C VAL A 161 -24.64 -15.85 5.83
N GLU A 162 -24.59 -15.41 7.07
CA GLU A 162 -24.52 -13.97 7.40
C GLU A 162 -23.19 -13.36 6.97
N ALA A 163 -22.06 -14.03 7.22
CA ALA A 163 -20.77 -13.58 6.77
C ALA A 163 -20.70 -13.50 5.22
N GLU A 164 -21.24 -14.49 4.51
CA GLU A 164 -21.31 -14.50 3.04
C GLU A 164 -22.19 -13.37 2.49
N ARG A 165 -23.29 -12.99 3.18
CA ARG A 165 -24.13 -11.83 2.81
C ARG A 165 -23.38 -10.48 2.88
N LEU A 166 -22.30 -10.40 3.67
CA LEU A 166 -21.42 -9.24 3.68
C LEU A 166 -20.47 -9.21 2.44
N GLY A 167 -20.60 -10.14 1.52
CA GLY A 167 -19.73 -10.28 0.35
C GLY A 167 -18.38 -10.91 0.68
N LEU A 168 -18.31 -11.66 1.80
CA LEU A 168 -17.08 -12.33 2.25
C LEU A 168 -17.09 -13.80 1.82
N HIS A 169 -15.96 -14.25 1.27
CA HIS A 169 -15.77 -15.64 0.82
C HIS A 169 -14.29 -16.03 0.94
N VAL A 170 -14.00 -17.28 0.69
CA VAL A 170 -12.62 -17.78 0.63
C VAL A 170 -11.83 -16.95 -0.38
N LEU A 171 -10.61 -16.59 -0.05
CA LEU A 171 -9.71 -15.68 -0.75
C LEU A 171 -10.05 -14.18 -0.64
N THR A 172 -11.10 -13.77 0.08
CA THR A 172 -11.28 -12.34 0.40
C THR A 172 -10.03 -11.79 1.07
N PRO A 173 -9.41 -10.70 0.54
CA PRO A 173 -8.20 -10.11 1.14
C PRO A 173 -8.47 -9.48 2.49
N VAL A 174 -7.50 -9.62 3.40
CA VAL A 174 -7.57 -9.10 4.77
C VAL A 174 -6.26 -8.42 5.13
N ALA A 175 -6.34 -7.25 5.72
CA ALA A 175 -5.18 -6.53 6.24
C ALA A 175 -5.48 -5.87 7.59
N LEU A 176 -4.43 -5.53 8.34
CA LEU A 176 -4.57 -4.67 9.51
C LEU A 176 -5.23 -3.35 9.10
N THR A 177 -6.20 -2.90 9.90
CA THR A 177 -6.88 -1.62 9.64
C THR A 177 -5.88 -0.49 9.75
N LYS A 178 -5.68 0.24 8.64
CA LYS A 178 -4.69 1.30 8.54
C LYS A 178 -5.15 2.57 9.23
N ARG A 179 -4.27 3.11 10.06
CA ARG A 179 -4.42 4.40 10.74
C ARG A 179 -3.07 5.12 10.74
N PRO A 180 -2.67 5.75 9.64
CA PRO A 180 -1.44 6.54 9.60
C PRO A 180 -1.47 7.58 10.71
N LEU A 181 -0.39 7.67 11.48
CA LEU A 181 -0.26 8.57 12.62
C LEU A 181 0.87 9.57 12.39
N PRO A 182 0.56 10.81 12.02
CA PRO A 182 1.54 11.90 12.13
C PRO A 182 1.80 12.20 13.60
N TYR A 183 3.07 12.33 14.00
CA TYR A 183 3.44 12.66 15.38
C TYR A 183 4.84 13.27 15.45
N GLY A 184 5.19 13.82 16.62
CA GLY A 184 6.49 14.46 16.83
C GLY A 184 6.79 15.55 15.80
N ASP A 185 8.07 15.77 15.52
CA ASP A 185 8.50 16.72 14.49
C ASP A 185 8.54 16.01 13.11
N ARG A 186 7.46 16.15 12.36
CA ARG A 186 7.28 15.59 11.00
C ARG A 186 7.62 14.11 10.88
N LEU A 187 7.17 13.28 11.83
CA LEU A 187 7.22 11.83 11.76
C LEU A 187 5.87 11.27 11.34
N LEU A 188 5.88 10.18 10.60
CA LEU A 188 4.70 9.44 10.19
C LEU A 188 4.88 7.95 10.49
N ALA A 189 3.99 7.40 11.34
CA ALA A 189 3.92 5.97 11.63
C ALA A 189 2.81 5.32 10.84
N ALA A 190 3.12 4.23 10.14
CA ALA A 190 2.16 3.40 9.41
C ALA A 190 2.80 2.05 9.02
N PRO A 191 2.01 1.01 8.74
CA PRO A 191 2.54 -0.21 8.12
C PRO A 191 3.23 0.10 6.78
N ARG A 192 4.43 -0.44 6.57
CA ARG A 192 5.23 -0.25 5.34
C ARG A 192 5.50 1.22 5.02
N ALA A 193 5.74 2.03 6.04
CA ALA A 193 5.93 3.48 5.87
C ALA A 193 7.12 3.81 4.96
N GLY A 194 8.23 3.06 5.02
CA GLY A 194 9.41 3.28 4.17
C GLY A 194 9.08 3.21 2.68
N GLU A 195 8.43 2.15 2.26
CA GLU A 195 8.04 1.92 0.86
C GLU A 195 6.91 2.87 0.44
N ARG A 196 5.86 2.98 1.26
CA ARG A 196 4.68 3.79 0.93
C ARG A 196 4.99 5.27 0.81
N VAL A 197 5.80 5.81 1.72
CA VAL A 197 6.20 7.22 1.68
C VAL A 197 7.28 7.44 0.61
N GLY A 198 8.13 6.44 0.32
CA GLY A 198 9.00 6.44 -0.85
C GLY A 198 8.21 6.57 -2.16
N CYS A 199 7.15 5.77 -2.32
CA CYS A 199 6.22 5.87 -3.46
C CYS A 199 5.50 7.23 -3.51
N ALA A 200 5.10 7.79 -2.36
CA ALA A 200 4.49 9.11 -2.30
C ALA A 200 5.47 10.22 -2.76
N ALA A 201 6.76 10.13 -2.37
CA ALA A 201 7.80 11.03 -2.82
C ALA A 201 8.04 10.91 -4.35
N LEU A 202 8.01 9.68 -4.89
CA LEU A 202 8.10 9.43 -6.33
C LEU A 202 6.90 10.01 -7.08
N ALA A 203 5.68 9.81 -6.59
CA ALA A 203 4.46 10.39 -7.16
C ALA A 203 4.51 11.93 -7.12
N ALA A 204 4.95 12.52 -6.01
CA ALA A 204 5.12 13.96 -5.88
C ALA A 204 6.20 14.50 -6.85
N ALA A 205 7.29 13.74 -7.08
CA ALA A 205 8.30 14.10 -8.07
C ALA A 205 7.70 14.12 -9.48
N VAL A 206 6.91 13.10 -9.87
CA VAL A 206 6.21 13.04 -11.17
C VAL A 206 5.26 14.22 -11.35
N LEU A 207 4.44 14.52 -10.34
CA LEU A 207 3.46 15.60 -10.41
C LEU A 207 4.09 17.00 -10.48
N GLY A 208 5.27 17.16 -9.85
CA GLY A 208 6.03 18.43 -9.86
C GLY A 208 7.06 18.57 -10.97
N GLN A 209 7.27 17.52 -11.76
CA GLN A 209 8.37 17.48 -12.73
C GLN A 209 8.00 18.22 -14.03
N SER A 210 8.75 19.25 -14.35
CA SER A 210 8.58 20.04 -15.59
C SER A 210 9.69 19.81 -16.63
N LYS A 211 10.84 19.28 -16.21
CA LYS A 211 12.02 19.09 -17.08
C LYS A 211 12.58 17.68 -16.89
N VAL A 212 12.72 16.94 -17.97
CA VAL A 212 13.27 15.59 -17.99
C VAL A 212 14.31 15.49 -19.11
N ARG A 213 15.50 14.96 -18.79
CA ARG A 213 16.52 14.68 -19.79
C ARG A 213 16.37 13.22 -20.26
N GLY A 214 16.23 13.02 -21.57
CA GLY A 214 16.00 11.70 -22.15
C GLY A 214 14.61 11.16 -21.79
N THR A 215 14.51 9.85 -21.62
CA THR A 215 13.28 9.16 -21.19
C THR A 215 13.42 8.69 -19.76
N VAL A 216 12.44 9.00 -18.90
CA VAL A 216 12.32 8.40 -17.58
C VAL A 216 11.01 7.61 -17.53
N VAL A 217 11.12 6.30 -17.34
CA VAL A 217 10.01 5.42 -17.01
C VAL A 217 9.87 5.42 -15.49
N VAL A 218 8.71 5.76 -15.00
CA VAL A 218 8.36 5.69 -13.57
C VAL A 218 7.44 4.51 -13.38
N ALA A 219 7.77 3.61 -12.44
CA ALA A 219 7.01 2.39 -12.18
C ALA A 219 6.62 2.29 -10.70
N PHE A 220 5.33 2.12 -10.45
CA PHE A 220 4.79 1.70 -9.16
C PHE A 220 4.54 0.20 -9.28
N ALA A 221 5.47 -0.59 -8.74
CA ALA A 221 5.51 -2.03 -8.94
C ALA A 221 4.59 -2.75 -7.95
N VAL A 222 3.92 -3.78 -8.45
CA VAL A 222 3.07 -4.71 -7.69
C VAL A 222 3.81 -6.02 -7.43
N GLN A 223 3.27 -6.85 -6.54
CA GLN A 223 3.75 -8.22 -6.30
C GLN A 223 5.26 -8.29 -5.97
N SER A 224 5.78 -7.30 -5.23
CA SER A 224 7.18 -7.29 -4.79
C SER A 224 7.50 -8.49 -3.91
N LEU A 225 6.54 -8.92 -3.09
CA LEU A 225 6.68 -10.05 -2.18
C LEU A 225 6.57 -11.43 -2.86
N TYR A 226 6.22 -11.48 -4.14
CA TYR A 226 6.34 -12.67 -4.99
C TYR A 226 7.62 -12.62 -5.83
N ALA A 227 8.78 -12.57 -5.17
CA ALA A 227 10.10 -12.50 -5.82
C ALA A 227 10.21 -11.32 -6.81
N SER A 228 9.71 -10.15 -6.42
CA SER A 228 9.77 -8.90 -7.21
C SER A 228 9.19 -9.04 -8.63
N LYS A 229 8.13 -9.83 -8.79
CA LYS A 229 7.53 -10.11 -10.13
C LYS A 229 7.20 -8.84 -10.89
N GLY A 230 6.60 -7.83 -10.23
CA GLY A 230 6.27 -6.57 -10.86
C GLY A 230 7.50 -5.84 -11.41
N ALA A 231 8.55 -5.71 -10.60
CA ALA A 231 9.80 -5.07 -11.02
C ALA A 231 10.49 -5.82 -12.19
N HIS A 232 10.52 -7.14 -12.14
CA HIS A 232 11.03 -7.97 -13.25
C HIS A 232 10.21 -7.76 -14.53
N ALA A 233 8.88 -7.66 -14.40
CA ALA A 233 8.01 -7.39 -15.55
C ALA A 233 8.27 -5.99 -16.13
N VAL A 234 8.48 -4.97 -15.28
CA VAL A 234 8.87 -3.62 -15.75
C VAL A 234 10.17 -3.67 -16.54
N ALA A 235 11.19 -4.36 -16.04
CA ALA A 235 12.47 -4.49 -16.74
C ALA A 235 12.31 -5.19 -18.10
N ALA A 236 11.51 -6.25 -18.16
CA ALA A 236 11.29 -7.03 -19.39
C ALA A 236 10.43 -6.30 -20.43
N LEU A 237 9.42 -5.53 -20.00
CA LEU A 237 8.45 -4.88 -20.90
C LEU A 237 8.87 -3.49 -21.34
N HIS A 238 9.59 -2.76 -20.49
CA HIS A 238 9.90 -1.34 -20.68
C HIS A 238 11.40 -1.05 -20.80
N GLY A 239 12.28 -2.02 -20.52
CA GLY A 239 13.74 -1.90 -20.67
C GLY A 239 14.20 -2.00 -22.12
N PRO A 240 15.52 -1.98 -22.37
CA PRO A 240 16.56 -1.81 -21.36
C PRO A 240 16.64 -0.39 -20.79
N PHE A 241 17.31 -0.26 -19.62
CA PHE A 241 17.52 1.02 -18.94
C PHE A 241 19.01 1.29 -18.75
N ASP A 242 19.44 2.54 -18.99
CA ASP A 242 20.82 2.99 -18.77
C ASP A 242 21.14 3.21 -17.29
N ALA A 243 20.13 3.55 -16.49
CA ALA A 243 20.24 3.71 -15.04
C ALA A 243 18.89 3.47 -14.34
N THR A 244 18.95 3.08 -13.06
CA THR A 244 17.78 2.82 -12.22
C THR A 244 17.88 3.54 -10.88
N ALA A 245 16.74 3.97 -10.33
CA ALA A 245 16.60 4.51 -9.00
C ALA A 245 15.39 3.86 -8.32
N VAL A 246 15.53 3.55 -7.02
CA VAL A 246 14.44 3.01 -6.20
C VAL A 246 14.06 4.05 -5.16
N ALA A 247 12.77 4.37 -5.09
CA ALA A 247 12.24 5.32 -4.12
C ALA A 247 11.82 4.57 -2.84
N LEU A 248 12.70 4.58 -1.86
CA LEU A 248 12.55 3.94 -0.55
C LEU A 248 13.11 4.88 0.52
N LEU A 249 12.52 4.88 1.70
CA LEU A 249 13.01 5.59 2.88
C LEU A 249 13.43 4.62 3.97
N ASP A 250 14.51 4.96 4.66
CA ASP A 250 14.87 4.27 5.90
C ASP A 250 13.78 4.49 6.95
N ALA A 251 13.40 3.41 7.62
CA ALA A 251 12.33 3.40 8.59
C ALA A 251 12.80 2.84 9.93
N ARG A 252 12.29 3.43 11.03
CA ARG A 252 12.35 2.81 12.36
C ARG A 252 11.28 1.74 12.45
N TYR A 253 11.48 0.74 13.30
CA TYR A 253 10.51 -0.34 13.59
C TYR A 253 10.06 -1.08 12.32
N HIS A 254 11.03 -1.35 11.45
CA HIS A 254 10.79 -1.99 10.15
C HIS A 254 9.98 -3.29 10.28
N LEU A 255 9.07 -3.52 9.31
CA LEU A 255 8.14 -4.65 9.26
C LEU A 255 7.14 -4.70 10.44
N THR A 256 6.84 -3.57 11.06
CA THR A 256 5.79 -3.48 12.10
C THR A 256 4.64 -2.56 11.68
N PRO A 257 3.48 -2.62 12.35
CA PRO A 257 2.36 -1.70 12.08
C PRO A 257 2.65 -0.23 12.39
N VAL A 258 3.73 0.03 13.13
CA VAL A 258 4.17 1.36 13.56
C VAL A 258 5.50 1.76 12.92
N GLU A 259 5.82 1.17 11.79
CA GLU A 259 7.00 1.59 11.01
C GLU A 259 6.97 3.11 10.80
N THR A 260 8.07 3.78 11.10
CA THR A 260 8.09 5.23 11.21
C THR A 260 9.16 5.85 10.33
N VAL A 261 8.77 6.84 9.55
CA VAL A 261 9.64 7.63 8.66
C VAL A 261 9.58 9.12 8.95
N SER A 262 10.60 9.84 8.47
CA SER A 262 10.62 11.31 8.49
C SER A 262 10.00 11.87 7.20
N LEU A 263 9.01 12.77 7.33
CA LEU A 263 8.44 13.50 6.20
C LEU A 263 9.43 14.53 5.61
N ALA A 264 10.39 14.98 6.40
CA ALA A 264 11.49 15.80 5.89
C ALA A 264 12.44 15.00 4.97
N ALA A 265 12.68 13.72 5.30
CA ALA A 265 13.43 12.81 4.44
C ALA A 265 12.66 12.51 3.14
N ALA A 266 11.33 12.35 3.22
CA ALA A 266 10.46 12.17 2.05
C ALA A 266 10.56 13.37 1.07
N ASP A 267 10.56 14.58 1.60
CA ASP A 267 10.70 15.80 0.79
C ASP A 267 12.12 15.92 0.17
N SER A 268 13.14 15.46 0.88
CA SER A 268 14.51 15.37 0.35
C SER A 268 14.62 14.33 -0.75
N LEU A 269 13.99 13.14 -0.59
CA LEU A 269 13.93 12.11 -1.62
C LEU A 269 13.21 12.63 -2.88
N ARG A 270 12.08 13.31 -2.73
CA ARG A 270 11.37 13.94 -3.84
C ARG A 270 12.29 14.87 -4.63
N ARG A 271 13.02 15.77 -3.96
CA ARG A 271 13.96 16.70 -4.62
C ARG A 271 15.09 15.96 -5.33
N ALA A 272 15.66 14.93 -4.70
CA ALA A 272 16.70 14.10 -5.29
C ALA A 272 16.20 13.39 -6.56
N LEU A 273 14.99 12.82 -6.54
CA LEU A 273 14.37 12.18 -7.69
C LEU A 273 14.15 13.18 -8.84
N MET A 274 13.66 14.39 -8.54
CA MET A 274 13.49 15.45 -9.55
C MET A 274 14.82 15.83 -10.19
N THR A 275 15.86 16.05 -9.39
CA THR A 275 17.22 16.35 -9.88
C THR A 275 17.77 15.23 -10.75
N TRP A 276 17.60 13.98 -10.32
CA TRP A 276 18.00 12.81 -11.10
C TRP A 276 17.22 12.66 -12.43
N MET A 277 15.92 12.99 -12.45
CA MET A 277 15.12 13.02 -13.68
C MET A 277 15.57 14.12 -14.66
N GLU A 278 16.11 15.21 -14.15
CA GLU A 278 16.73 16.27 -14.97
C GLU A 278 18.11 15.87 -15.54
N GLY A 279 18.68 14.78 -15.05
CA GLY A 279 20.01 14.30 -15.46
C GLY A 279 21.18 15.06 -14.86
N ARG A 280 20.97 15.57 -13.66
CA ARG A 280 21.96 16.29 -12.83
C ARG A 280 22.38 15.45 -11.63
#